data_1b067fb169675c972647b29e4dfba153
#
_entry.id   1b067fb169675c972647b29e4dfba153
#
_cell.length_a   1.000
_cell.length_b   1.000
_cell.length_c   1.000
_cell.angle_alpha   90.00
_cell.angle_beta   90.00
_cell.angle_gamma   90.00
#
_symmetry.space_group_name_H-M   'P 1'
#
loop_
_entity.id
_entity.type
_entity.pdbx_description
1 polymer ?
#
loop_
_entity_poly.entity_id
_entity_poly.type
_entity_poly.pdbx_seq_one_letter_code
_entity_poly.pdbx_strand_id
1 'polypeptide(L)'
;MSALNIKIVAPSSALGDSERLQQGIELLRSWGHTISSVPDPSRHWGYYAGSDAERMADFDGNAELWACARGGWGAARLLEQGWQPPQGWLLGFSDVTSLLWAQQAAGLNGAIHGPLVTTLASEPPWSQKRLRDLLAGDALPPIEGQGWTGGIAEGPLLVGNLTVATHLLGTKHCPDLAGRVLLLEDVGEAPYRIDRLLTHWRLSGALQQLAGLGFGRFEGCEAPDDEQRPGFALEEVLRERSIDLGIPVVGDLPFGHGQPNAALPLGRTVRLDGSSGSLSVL
;
A
#
# COMPACT_ATOMS: atom_id res chain seq x y z
N MET A 1 -4.99 20.60 13.74
CA MET A 1 -4.58 19.18 13.86
C MET A 1 -4.10 18.95 15.28
N SER A 2 -4.59 17.94 16.02
CA SER A 2 -3.98 17.52 17.29
C SER A 2 -2.61 16.90 17.01
N ALA A 3 -1.63 17.13 17.90
CA ALA A 3 -0.34 16.49 17.82
C ALA A 3 -0.51 14.99 18.06
N LEU A 4 -0.03 14.15 17.15
CA LEU A 4 -0.03 12.70 17.30
C LEU A 4 1.27 12.23 17.96
N ASN A 5 1.20 11.21 18.79
CA ASN A 5 2.35 10.42 19.23
C ASN A 5 2.64 9.36 18.18
N ILE A 6 3.80 9.45 17.54
CA ILE A 6 4.22 8.56 16.45
C ILE A 6 5.37 7.67 16.90
N LYS A 7 5.27 6.39 16.64
CA LYS A 7 6.39 5.45 16.66
C LYS A 7 6.81 5.13 15.23
N ILE A 8 8.10 5.25 14.97
CA ILE A 8 8.67 4.71 13.74
C ILE A 8 8.95 3.22 13.97
N VAL A 9 8.57 2.38 13.02
CA VAL A 9 8.75 0.92 13.08
C VAL A 9 9.43 0.43 11.80
N ALA A 10 10.22 -0.62 11.91
CA ALA A 10 10.96 -1.18 10.77
C ALA A 10 10.62 -2.67 10.59
N PRO A 11 9.42 -3.02 10.09
CA PRO A 11 8.96 -4.40 9.99
C PRO A 11 9.61 -5.20 8.85
N SER A 12 10.28 -4.54 7.93
CA SER A 12 10.74 -5.09 6.65
C SER A 12 12.27 -5.13 6.56
N SER A 13 12.83 -4.62 5.46
CA SER A 13 14.28 -4.65 5.20
C SER A 13 15.07 -3.65 6.03
N ALA A 14 16.37 -3.91 6.16
CA ALA A 14 17.35 -3.02 6.82
C ALA A 14 17.30 -1.61 6.23
N LEU A 15 17.44 -0.58 7.09
CA LEU A 15 17.14 0.79 6.71
C LEU A 15 18.13 1.39 5.71
N GLY A 16 19.42 1.10 5.85
CA GLY A 16 20.48 1.45 4.88
C GLY A 16 20.69 2.95 4.63
N ASP A 17 19.64 3.76 4.67
CA ASP A 17 19.68 5.20 4.41
C ASP A 17 19.11 5.97 5.61
N SER A 18 20.00 6.33 6.52
CA SER A 18 19.66 7.08 7.74
C SER A 18 19.29 8.54 7.45
N GLU A 19 19.79 9.13 6.35
CA GLU A 19 19.51 10.52 6.00
C GLU A 19 18.05 10.69 5.55
N ARG A 20 17.57 9.84 4.66
CA ARG A 20 16.16 9.87 4.24
C ARG A 20 15.20 9.60 5.40
N LEU A 21 15.57 8.69 6.30
CA LEU A 21 14.79 8.45 7.51
C LEU A 21 14.69 9.72 8.35
N GLN A 22 15.81 10.41 8.56
CA GLN A 22 15.87 11.64 9.35
C GLN A 22 15.02 12.75 8.70
N GLN A 23 15.11 12.93 7.39
CA GLN A 23 14.31 13.91 6.65
C GLN A 23 12.81 13.67 6.83
N GLY A 24 12.34 12.42 6.75
CA GLY A 24 10.95 12.06 6.98
C GLY A 24 10.50 12.32 8.41
N ILE A 25 11.36 12.02 9.40
CA ILE A 25 11.10 12.31 10.82
C ILE A 25 10.96 13.82 11.04
N GLU A 26 11.87 14.62 10.47
CA GLU A 26 11.84 16.08 10.60
C GLU A 26 10.59 16.67 9.97
N LEU A 27 10.14 16.11 8.83
CA LEU A 27 8.90 16.53 8.21
C LEU A 27 7.69 16.24 9.12
N LEU A 28 7.59 15.04 9.69
CA LEU A 28 6.52 14.69 10.64
C LEU A 28 6.53 15.61 11.87
N ARG A 29 7.71 15.94 12.40
CA ARG A 29 7.88 16.92 13.51
C ARG A 29 7.44 18.33 13.08
N SER A 30 7.74 18.72 11.84
CA SER A 30 7.34 20.05 11.33
C SER A 30 5.81 20.19 11.20
N TRP A 31 5.09 19.07 11.10
CA TRP A 31 3.62 19.03 11.15
C TRP A 31 3.07 19.10 12.57
N GLY A 32 3.94 19.15 13.58
CA GLY A 32 3.58 19.28 15.00
C GLY A 32 3.42 17.94 15.74
N HIS A 33 3.86 16.83 15.15
CA HIS A 33 3.78 15.51 15.77
C HIS A 33 4.99 15.22 16.68
N THR A 34 4.79 14.33 17.64
CA THR A 34 5.85 13.84 18.54
C THR A 34 6.33 12.47 18.08
N ILE A 35 7.62 12.30 17.88
CA ILE A 35 8.23 10.99 17.58
C ILE A 35 8.77 10.40 18.87
N SER A 36 8.10 9.38 19.41
CA SER A 36 8.40 8.77 20.70
C SER A 36 9.39 7.61 20.64
N SER A 37 9.55 7.00 19.45
CA SER A 37 10.50 5.90 19.25
C SER A 37 10.96 5.85 17.79
N VAL A 38 12.23 5.52 17.60
CA VAL A 38 12.85 5.28 16.29
C VAL A 38 13.73 4.04 16.42
N PRO A 39 13.61 3.03 15.55
CA PRO A 39 14.52 1.88 15.54
C PRO A 39 15.97 2.34 15.24
N ASP A 40 16.94 1.62 15.76
CA ASP A 40 18.35 1.84 15.38
C ASP A 40 18.49 1.61 13.86
N PRO A 41 18.87 2.62 13.07
CA PRO A 41 19.00 2.50 11.63
C PRO A 41 20.13 1.57 11.19
N SER A 42 21.07 1.26 12.06
CA SER A 42 22.17 0.31 11.81
C SER A 42 21.77 -1.15 12.05
N ARG A 43 20.63 -1.39 12.69
CA ARG A 43 20.13 -2.73 13.02
C ARG A 43 19.86 -3.54 11.75
N HIS A 44 20.41 -4.74 11.68
CA HIS A 44 20.20 -5.66 10.58
C HIS A 44 20.35 -7.13 11.01
N TRP A 45 19.65 -8.00 10.29
CA TRP A 45 19.83 -9.45 10.34
C TRP A 45 19.69 -9.99 8.90
N GLY A 46 20.83 -10.22 8.25
CA GLY A 46 20.83 -10.39 6.79
C GLY A 46 20.27 -9.15 6.10
N TYR A 47 19.24 -9.31 5.29
CA TYR A 47 18.57 -8.19 4.60
C TYR A 47 17.41 -7.56 5.38
N TYR A 48 17.07 -8.07 6.58
CA TYR A 48 16.02 -7.53 7.44
C TYR A 48 16.53 -6.41 8.37
N ALA A 49 15.60 -5.58 8.84
CA ALA A 49 15.87 -4.54 9.82
C ALA A 49 16.02 -5.07 11.26
N GLY A 50 16.70 -6.21 11.43
CA GLY A 50 16.87 -6.95 12.67
C GLY A 50 16.15 -8.29 12.66
N SER A 51 16.31 -9.07 13.72
CA SER A 51 15.60 -10.32 13.94
C SER A 51 14.08 -10.13 13.99
N ASP A 52 13.32 -11.20 13.81
CA ASP A 52 11.85 -11.13 13.91
C ASP A 52 11.42 -10.55 15.28
N ALA A 53 12.09 -10.93 16.36
CA ALA A 53 11.80 -10.43 17.71
C ALA A 53 12.06 -8.91 17.86
N GLU A 54 13.17 -8.40 17.33
CA GLU A 54 13.47 -6.97 17.36
C GLU A 54 12.48 -6.16 16.54
N ARG A 55 12.08 -6.65 15.36
CA ARG A 55 11.09 -5.99 14.49
C ARG A 55 9.68 -6.01 15.11
N MET A 56 9.34 -7.10 15.84
CA MET A 56 8.11 -7.19 16.64
C MET A 56 8.10 -6.17 17.77
N ALA A 57 9.22 -6.02 18.49
CA ALA A 57 9.36 -5.11 19.62
C ALA A 57 9.20 -3.62 19.24
N ASP A 58 9.40 -3.26 17.97
CA ASP A 58 9.11 -1.90 17.49
C ASP A 58 7.62 -1.53 17.71
N PHE A 59 6.72 -2.52 17.72
CA PHE A 59 5.29 -2.32 17.92
C PHE A 59 4.86 -2.32 19.39
N ASP A 60 5.79 -2.51 20.34
CA ASP A 60 5.47 -2.52 21.77
C ASP A 60 5.05 -1.13 22.28
N GLY A 61 4.15 -1.12 23.25
CA GLY A 61 3.66 0.10 23.91
C GLY A 61 2.53 0.77 23.13
N ASN A 62 2.38 2.09 23.29
CA ASN A 62 1.27 2.87 22.75
C ASN A 62 1.77 3.96 21.81
N ALA A 63 1.04 4.13 20.70
CA ALA A 63 1.16 5.26 19.81
C ALA A 63 -0.22 5.53 19.15
N GLU A 64 -0.39 6.71 18.58
CA GLU A 64 -1.56 7.02 17.75
C GLU A 64 -1.30 6.67 16.29
N LEU A 65 0.01 6.67 15.89
CA LEU A 65 0.46 6.29 14.57
C LEU A 65 1.74 5.44 14.66
N TRP A 66 1.72 4.26 14.05
CA TRP A 66 2.91 3.47 13.72
C TRP A 66 3.27 3.74 12.26
N ALA A 67 4.36 4.47 12.04
CA ALA A 67 4.83 4.83 10.71
C ALA A 67 5.98 3.91 10.29
N CYS A 68 5.78 3.13 9.23
CA CYS A 68 6.80 2.22 8.74
C CYS A 68 7.95 2.99 8.09
N ALA A 69 9.18 2.69 8.52
CA ALA A 69 10.38 3.36 8.04
C ALA A 69 10.62 3.09 6.55
N ARG A 70 10.57 1.80 6.14
CA ARG A 70 10.68 1.36 4.75
C ARG A 70 9.99 0.02 4.52
N GLY A 71 9.80 -0.32 3.23
CA GLY A 71 9.38 -1.64 2.77
C GLY A 71 10.55 -2.59 2.49
N GLY A 72 10.43 -3.38 1.45
CA GLY A 72 11.40 -4.40 1.05
C GLY A 72 10.85 -5.81 1.26
N TRP A 73 11.35 -6.54 2.26
CA TRP A 73 10.91 -7.91 2.57
C TRP A 73 10.85 -8.15 4.07
N GLY A 74 9.93 -9.04 4.49
CA GLY A 74 9.96 -9.62 5.81
C GLY A 74 8.80 -9.27 6.72
N ALA A 75 7.92 -8.35 6.36
CA ALA A 75 6.75 -8.01 7.18
C ALA A 75 5.83 -9.23 7.38
N ALA A 76 5.61 -10.03 6.34
CA ALA A 76 4.80 -11.25 6.43
C ALA A 76 5.34 -12.28 7.45
N ARG A 77 6.67 -12.32 7.69
CA ARG A 77 7.25 -13.21 8.72
C ARG A 77 6.77 -12.86 10.12
N LEU A 78 6.46 -11.59 10.39
CA LEU A 78 5.93 -11.17 11.68
C LEU A 78 4.53 -11.77 11.92
N LEU A 79 3.74 -11.96 10.86
CA LEU A 79 2.44 -12.64 10.94
C LEU A 79 2.58 -14.10 11.36
N GLU A 80 3.63 -14.79 10.88
CA GLU A 80 3.97 -16.15 11.27
C GLU A 80 4.36 -16.21 12.77
N GLN A 81 5.02 -15.17 13.28
CA GLN A 81 5.39 -15.05 14.69
C GLN A 81 4.22 -14.59 15.59
N GLY A 82 3.03 -14.42 15.03
CA GLY A 82 1.85 -14.02 15.79
C GLY A 82 1.72 -12.52 16.04
N TRP A 83 2.30 -11.68 15.16
CA TRP A 83 2.11 -10.24 15.22
C TRP A 83 0.64 -9.87 15.36
N GLN A 84 0.36 -8.94 16.27
CA GLN A 84 -0.97 -8.41 16.49
C GLN A 84 -1.04 -6.96 15.98
N PRO A 85 -2.11 -6.59 15.24
CA PRO A 85 -2.29 -5.22 14.80
C PRO A 85 -2.35 -4.25 15.98
N PRO A 86 -1.61 -3.13 15.93
CA PRO A 86 -1.68 -2.12 16.96
C PRO A 86 -3.02 -1.40 16.96
N GLN A 87 -3.41 -0.84 18.11
CA GLN A 87 -4.56 0.05 18.22
C GLN A 87 -4.15 1.45 17.74
N GLY A 88 -4.72 1.92 16.63
CA GLY A 88 -4.40 3.21 16.02
C GLY A 88 -4.05 3.09 14.53
N TRP A 89 -3.40 4.12 14.02
CA TRP A 89 -3.02 4.16 12.60
C TRP A 89 -1.75 3.36 12.34
N LEU A 90 -1.74 2.59 11.24
CA LEU A 90 -0.54 1.94 10.69
C LEU A 90 -0.31 2.48 9.28
N LEU A 91 0.80 3.17 9.06
CA LEU A 91 1.17 3.78 7.79
C LEU A 91 2.30 3.02 7.11
N GLY A 92 2.09 2.65 5.85
CA GLY A 92 3.11 2.07 5.00
C GLY A 92 2.57 1.60 3.67
N PHE A 93 3.43 1.04 2.82
CA PHE A 93 3.07 0.38 1.57
C PHE A 93 4.13 -0.66 1.16
N SER A 94 4.04 -1.22 -0.06
CA SER A 94 4.98 -2.25 -0.51
C SER A 94 4.86 -3.53 0.34
N ASP A 95 5.96 -4.06 0.88
CA ASP A 95 5.98 -5.24 1.78
C ASP A 95 5.06 -5.07 3.02
N VAL A 96 4.84 -3.82 3.48
CA VAL A 96 3.93 -3.51 4.59
C VAL A 96 2.48 -3.84 4.27
N THR A 97 2.11 -4.03 3.00
CA THR A 97 0.80 -4.58 2.60
C THR A 97 0.41 -5.79 3.44
N SER A 98 1.38 -6.65 3.79
CA SER A 98 1.15 -7.83 4.65
C SER A 98 0.50 -7.46 5.99
N LEU A 99 0.99 -6.41 6.66
CA LEU A 99 0.50 -5.97 7.96
C LEU A 99 -0.80 -5.15 7.83
N LEU A 100 -0.90 -4.29 6.80
CA LEU A 100 -2.11 -3.51 6.53
C LEU A 100 -3.30 -4.44 6.27
N TRP A 101 -3.08 -5.50 5.49
CA TRP A 101 -4.12 -6.48 5.20
C TRP A 101 -4.47 -7.34 6.41
N ALA A 102 -3.47 -7.75 7.20
CA ALA A 102 -3.71 -8.47 8.45
C ALA A 102 -4.53 -7.63 9.43
N GLN A 103 -4.30 -6.32 9.52
CA GLN A 103 -5.12 -5.39 10.32
C GLN A 103 -6.56 -5.35 9.82
N GLN A 104 -6.77 -5.26 8.50
CA GLN A 104 -8.11 -5.30 7.90
C GLN A 104 -8.80 -6.66 8.09
N ALA A 105 -8.07 -7.78 7.99
CA ALA A 105 -8.60 -9.13 8.22
C ALA A 105 -9.03 -9.33 9.68
N ALA A 106 -8.36 -8.65 10.62
CA ALA A 106 -8.75 -8.60 12.04
C ALA A 106 -9.97 -7.68 12.33
N GLY A 107 -10.54 -7.04 11.31
CA GLY A 107 -11.68 -6.12 11.47
C GLY A 107 -11.30 -4.77 12.08
N LEU A 108 -10.03 -4.41 12.09
CA LEU A 108 -9.55 -3.16 12.68
C LEU A 108 -9.40 -2.06 11.62
N ASN A 109 -9.79 -0.85 12.01
CA ASN A 109 -9.57 0.35 11.22
C ASN A 109 -8.16 0.91 11.43
N GLY A 110 -7.78 1.92 10.61
CA GLY A 110 -6.53 2.66 10.82
C GLY A 110 -5.37 2.20 9.92
N ALA A 111 -5.57 1.25 9.00
CA ALA A 111 -4.57 0.93 8.00
C ALA A 111 -4.52 2.01 6.91
N ILE A 112 -3.32 2.55 6.64
CA ILE A 112 -3.08 3.57 5.60
C ILE A 112 -2.01 3.05 4.65
N HIS A 113 -2.38 2.85 3.38
CA HIS A 113 -1.40 2.77 2.30
C HIS A 113 -0.90 4.19 2.01
N GLY A 114 0.39 4.40 2.07
CA GLY A 114 0.96 5.73 1.81
C GLY A 114 2.48 5.75 1.99
N PRO A 115 3.12 6.91 1.78
CA PRO A 115 4.57 7.04 1.81
C PRO A 115 5.18 6.48 3.09
N LEU A 116 6.30 5.76 2.93
CA LEU A 116 7.16 5.34 4.03
C LEU A 116 7.92 6.55 4.58
N VAL A 117 8.38 6.48 5.83
CA VAL A 117 9.10 7.60 6.43
C VAL A 117 10.34 8.00 5.60
N THR A 118 11.05 7.00 5.02
CA THR A 118 12.21 7.24 4.15
C THR A 118 11.86 7.85 2.78
N THR A 119 10.60 7.81 2.35
CA THR A 119 10.17 8.40 1.06
C THR A 119 9.34 9.67 1.23
N LEU A 120 8.79 9.88 2.42
CA LEU A 120 7.81 10.94 2.70
C LEU A 120 8.32 12.34 2.37
N ALA A 121 9.58 12.65 2.73
CA ALA A 121 10.15 13.97 2.48
C ALA A 121 10.37 14.28 1.00
N SER A 122 10.51 13.25 0.15
CA SER A 122 10.67 13.38 -1.30
C SER A 122 9.35 13.42 -2.06
N GLU A 123 8.21 13.13 -1.41
CA GLU A 123 6.91 13.23 -2.05
C GLU A 123 6.59 14.67 -2.48
N PRO A 124 5.85 14.84 -3.59
CA PRO A 124 5.41 16.17 -3.98
C PRO A 124 4.47 16.79 -2.93
N PRO A 125 4.40 18.12 -2.84
CA PRO A 125 3.66 18.82 -1.77
C PRO A 125 2.20 18.40 -1.61
N TRP A 126 1.51 18.05 -2.69
CA TRP A 126 0.13 17.61 -2.62
C TRP A 126 -0.03 16.21 -1.99
N SER A 127 0.93 15.28 -2.25
CA SER A 127 0.94 13.94 -1.64
C SER A 127 1.22 14.02 -0.14
N GLN A 128 2.21 14.84 0.26
CA GLN A 128 2.47 15.14 1.66
C GLN A 128 1.25 15.78 2.34
N LYS A 129 0.61 16.77 1.68
CA LYS A 129 -0.61 17.41 2.20
C LYS A 129 -1.73 16.40 2.38
N ARG A 130 -1.93 15.49 1.42
CA ARG A 130 -2.98 14.46 1.49
C ARG A 130 -2.79 13.55 2.71
N LEU A 131 -1.56 13.10 3.00
CA LEU A 131 -1.29 12.33 4.22
C LEU A 131 -1.58 13.14 5.47
N ARG A 132 -1.16 14.40 5.51
CA ARG A 132 -1.42 15.30 6.63
C ARG A 132 -2.92 15.54 6.86
N ASP A 133 -3.68 15.78 5.79
CA ASP A 133 -5.12 15.97 5.85
C ASP A 133 -5.83 14.70 6.35
N LEU A 134 -5.40 13.52 5.86
CA LEU A 134 -5.92 12.23 6.33
C LEU A 134 -5.69 12.04 7.84
N LEU A 135 -4.49 12.32 8.33
CA LEU A 135 -4.16 12.21 9.76
C LEU A 135 -4.89 13.25 10.63
N ALA A 136 -5.29 14.37 10.03
CA ALA A 136 -6.10 15.39 10.69
C ALA A 136 -7.60 15.04 10.73
N GLY A 137 -8.03 14.05 9.96
CA GLY A 137 -9.45 13.75 9.75
C GLY A 137 -10.16 14.71 8.79
N ASP A 138 -9.38 15.47 8.02
CA ASP A 138 -9.91 16.39 7.01
C ASP A 138 -10.40 15.65 5.76
N ALA A 139 -11.24 16.30 4.96
CA ALA A 139 -11.72 15.77 3.69
C ALA A 139 -10.56 15.60 2.70
N LEU A 140 -10.54 14.48 1.99
CA LEU A 140 -9.54 14.19 0.99
C LEU A 140 -10.06 14.52 -0.41
N PRO A 141 -9.36 15.35 -1.19
CA PRO A 141 -9.69 15.53 -2.60
C PRO A 141 -9.70 14.19 -3.35
N PRO A 142 -10.55 14.00 -4.37
CA PRO A 142 -10.46 12.85 -5.25
C PRO A 142 -9.06 12.69 -5.85
N ILE A 143 -8.68 11.47 -6.18
CA ILE A 143 -7.54 11.21 -7.05
C ILE A 143 -8.05 10.74 -8.41
N GLU A 144 -7.30 11.06 -9.45
CA GLU A 144 -7.70 10.84 -10.84
C GLU A 144 -6.67 9.94 -11.54
N GLY A 145 -7.19 9.04 -12.37
CA GLY A 145 -6.47 8.17 -13.28
C GLY A 145 -7.21 8.08 -14.61
N GLN A 146 -7.11 6.96 -15.29
CA GLN A 146 -7.79 6.68 -16.56
C GLN A 146 -8.94 5.71 -16.37
N GLY A 147 -10.16 6.10 -16.77
CA GLY A 147 -11.29 5.18 -16.81
C GLY A 147 -11.11 4.15 -17.93
N TRP A 148 -11.14 2.85 -17.58
CA TRP A 148 -11.02 1.76 -18.56
C TRP A 148 -12.34 1.09 -18.87
N THR A 149 -13.27 1.08 -17.91
CA THR A 149 -14.63 0.56 -18.10
C THR A 149 -15.63 1.55 -17.50
N GLY A 150 -16.88 1.52 -17.95
CA GLY A 150 -17.92 2.37 -17.38
C GLY A 150 -18.42 1.89 -16.01
N GLY A 151 -19.28 2.70 -15.40
CA GLY A 151 -19.97 2.38 -14.16
C GLY A 151 -19.33 2.99 -12.91
N ILE A 152 -20.03 2.84 -11.80
CA ILE A 152 -19.64 3.35 -10.49
C ILE A 152 -19.70 2.21 -9.48
N ALA A 153 -18.68 2.07 -8.65
CA ALA A 153 -18.67 1.16 -7.53
C ALA A 153 -18.47 1.94 -6.22
N GLU A 154 -19.19 1.54 -5.18
CA GLU A 154 -18.97 2.01 -3.82
C GLU A 154 -18.71 0.80 -2.91
N GLY A 155 -17.73 0.91 -2.05
CA GLY A 155 -17.36 -0.18 -1.15
C GLY A 155 -16.17 0.16 -0.26
N PRO A 156 -15.87 -0.70 0.72
CA PRO A 156 -14.69 -0.53 1.55
C PRO A 156 -13.41 -0.65 0.72
N LEU A 157 -12.51 0.32 0.88
CA LEU A 157 -11.24 0.36 0.16
C LEU A 157 -10.28 -0.71 0.65
N LEU A 158 -9.63 -1.40 -0.27
CA LEU A 158 -8.47 -2.22 -0.03
C LEU A 158 -7.36 -1.81 -1.00
N VAL A 159 -6.15 -1.66 -0.50
CA VAL A 159 -4.98 -1.23 -1.31
C VAL A 159 -3.82 -2.14 -0.99
N GLY A 160 -3.02 -2.50 -1.99
CA GLY A 160 -1.83 -3.30 -1.75
C GLY A 160 -0.88 -3.40 -2.93
N ASN A 161 0.33 -3.85 -2.63
CA ASN A 161 1.25 -4.34 -3.62
C ASN A 161 0.73 -5.70 -4.14
N LEU A 162 0.64 -5.87 -5.46
CA LEU A 162 0.04 -7.07 -6.09
C LEU A 162 0.78 -8.36 -5.70
N THR A 163 2.11 -8.36 -5.77
CA THR A 163 2.93 -9.51 -5.39
C THR A 163 2.68 -9.91 -3.94
N VAL A 164 2.75 -8.95 -3.02
CA VAL A 164 2.56 -9.20 -1.58
C VAL A 164 1.12 -9.64 -1.27
N ALA A 165 0.13 -8.97 -1.84
CA ALA A 165 -1.28 -9.32 -1.70
C ALA A 165 -1.58 -10.73 -2.19
N THR A 166 -0.96 -11.14 -3.32
CA THR A 166 -1.10 -12.49 -3.87
C THR A 166 -0.62 -13.57 -2.89
N HIS A 167 0.46 -13.32 -2.15
CA HIS A 167 0.96 -14.26 -1.15
C HIS A 167 0.04 -14.41 0.07
N LEU A 168 -0.88 -13.47 0.29
CA LEU A 168 -1.86 -13.55 1.37
C LEU A 168 -3.15 -14.28 0.97
N LEU A 169 -3.43 -14.44 -0.33
CA LEU A 169 -4.63 -15.15 -0.78
C LEU A 169 -4.70 -16.56 -0.18
N GLY A 170 -5.87 -16.91 0.36
CA GLY A 170 -6.09 -18.20 1.02
C GLY A 170 -5.51 -18.31 2.44
N THR A 171 -4.89 -17.26 2.97
CA THR A 171 -4.46 -17.20 4.38
C THR A 171 -5.50 -16.48 5.25
N LYS A 172 -5.41 -16.66 6.56
CA LYS A 172 -6.26 -15.93 7.54
C LYS A 172 -5.97 -14.42 7.58
N HIS A 173 -4.92 -13.96 6.92
CA HIS A 173 -4.49 -12.56 6.86
C HIS A 173 -4.97 -11.84 5.59
N CYS A 174 -5.66 -12.56 4.70
CA CYS A 174 -6.36 -11.97 3.58
C CYS A 174 -7.70 -11.42 4.07
N PRO A 175 -8.00 -10.11 3.91
CA PRO A 175 -9.34 -9.59 4.21
C PRO A 175 -10.41 -10.23 3.31
N ASP A 176 -11.65 -10.22 3.76
CA ASP A 176 -12.78 -10.52 2.89
C ASP A 176 -12.79 -9.55 1.70
N LEU A 177 -12.83 -10.07 0.48
CA LEU A 177 -12.79 -9.30 -0.77
C LEU A 177 -14.18 -8.93 -1.29
N ALA A 178 -15.23 -9.55 -0.75
CA ALA A 178 -16.59 -9.36 -1.26
C ALA A 178 -17.04 -7.89 -1.16
N GLY A 179 -17.41 -7.33 -2.32
CA GLY A 179 -17.93 -5.96 -2.41
C GLY A 179 -16.90 -4.86 -2.15
N ARG A 180 -15.61 -5.18 -2.12
CA ARG A 180 -14.56 -4.16 -1.94
C ARG A 180 -14.16 -3.48 -3.24
N VAL A 181 -13.70 -2.25 -3.13
CA VAL A 181 -12.90 -1.57 -4.14
C VAL A 181 -11.44 -1.86 -3.86
N LEU A 182 -10.80 -2.64 -4.75
CA LEU A 182 -9.39 -3.02 -4.62
C LEU A 182 -8.51 -2.15 -5.51
N LEU A 183 -7.43 -1.62 -4.93
CA LEU A 183 -6.39 -0.90 -5.68
C LEU A 183 -5.07 -1.67 -5.58
N LEU A 184 -4.42 -1.89 -6.71
CA LEU A 184 -3.17 -2.66 -6.81
C LEU A 184 -2.07 -1.84 -7.49
N GLU A 185 -0.85 -2.01 -7.02
CA GLU A 185 0.39 -1.48 -7.60
C GLU A 185 1.49 -2.54 -7.50
N ASP A 186 2.60 -2.37 -8.22
CA ASP A 186 3.79 -3.23 -8.04
C ASP A 186 5.06 -2.54 -8.49
N VAL A 187 6.23 -3.19 -8.31
CA VAL A 187 7.53 -2.67 -8.69
C VAL A 187 8.47 -3.78 -9.18
N GLY A 188 9.15 -3.54 -10.32
CA GLY A 188 10.22 -4.39 -10.80
C GLY A 188 9.80 -5.78 -11.27
N GLU A 189 8.51 -6.02 -11.49
CA GLU A 189 7.99 -7.28 -11.99
C GLU A 189 7.78 -7.22 -13.51
N ALA A 190 8.31 -8.19 -14.24
CA ALA A 190 8.09 -8.28 -15.69
C ALA A 190 6.60 -8.50 -16.01
N PRO A 191 6.07 -8.00 -17.17
CA PRO A 191 4.66 -8.12 -17.53
C PRO A 191 4.11 -9.55 -17.45
N TYR A 192 4.87 -10.56 -17.86
CA TYR A 192 4.41 -11.96 -17.76
C TYR A 192 4.27 -12.45 -16.32
N ARG A 193 4.99 -11.84 -15.34
CA ARG A 193 4.80 -12.16 -13.92
C ARG A 193 3.53 -11.52 -13.39
N ILE A 194 3.27 -10.26 -13.75
CA ILE A 194 2.01 -9.58 -13.45
C ILE A 194 0.82 -10.35 -14.03
N ASP A 195 0.91 -10.80 -15.30
CA ASP A 195 -0.12 -11.66 -15.92
C ASP A 195 -0.36 -12.94 -15.09
N ARG A 196 0.71 -13.61 -14.68
CA ARG A 196 0.61 -14.83 -13.88
C ARG A 196 -0.03 -14.56 -12.51
N LEU A 197 0.30 -13.45 -11.85
CA LEU A 197 -0.33 -13.06 -10.58
C LEU A 197 -1.82 -12.80 -10.77
N LEU A 198 -2.21 -11.97 -11.76
CA LEU A 198 -3.61 -11.68 -12.05
C LEU A 198 -4.37 -12.92 -12.52
N THR A 199 -3.73 -13.83 -13.26
CA THR A 199 -4.30 -15.13 -13.60
C THR A 199 -4.60 -15.95 -12.35
N HIS A 200 -3.72 -15.96 -11.36
CA HIS A 200 -3.98 -16.61 -10.07
C HIS A 200 -5.17 -15.98 -9.34
N TRP A 201 -5.27 -14.65 -9.33
CA TRP A 201 -6.41 -13.94 -8.76
C TRP A 201 -7.74 -14.30 -9.43
N ARG A 202 -7.73 -14.47 -10.77
CA ARG A 202 -8.90 -14.93 -11.53
C ARG A 202 -9.27 -16.36 -11.21
N LEU A 203 -8.30 -17.27 -11.21
CA LEU A 203 -8.51 -18.71 -10.95
C LEU A 203 -8.99 -18.97 -9.52
N SER A 204 -8.54 -18.18 -8.54
CA SER A 204 -9.00 -18.26 -7.16
C SER A 204 -10.39 -17.67 -6.93
N GLY A 205 -10.96 -16.99 -7.93
CA GLY A 205 -12.24 -16.28 -7.80
C GLY A 205 -12.13 -14.96 -7.00
N ALA A 206 -10.93 -14.50 -6.72
CA ALA A 206 -10.71 -13.30 -5.90
C ALA A 206 -11.15 -12.01 -6.62
N LEU A 207 -10.82 -11.85 -7.91
CA LEU A 207 -11.24 -10.67 -8.68
C LEU A 207 -12.76 -10.61 -8.89
N GLN A 208 -13.43 -11.75 -8.99
CA GLN A 208 -14.87 -11.84 -9.20
C GLN A 208 -15.71 -11.40 -7.99
N GLN A 209 -15.10 -11.26 -6.82
CA GLN A 209 -15.76 -10.80 -5.59
C GLN A 209 -15.81 -9.28 -5.46
N LEU A 210 -14.97 -8.58 -6.22
CA LEU A 210 -14.77 -7.14 -6.08
C LEU A 210 -15.97 -6.33 -6.60
N ALA A 211 -16.22 -5.17 -6.01
CA ALA A 211 -17.13 -4.17 -6.53
C ALA A 211 -16.46 -3.27 -7.59
N GLY A 212 -15.16 -3.02 -7.46
CA GLY A 212 -14.38 -2.21 -8.39
C GLY A 212 -12.88 -2.51 -8.26
N LEU A 213 -12.13 -2.20 -9.32
CA LEU A 213 -10.69 -2.47 -9.38
C LEU A 213 -9.95 -1.22 -9.89
N GLY A 214 -8.85 -0.87 -9.26
CA GLY A 214 -7.97 0.20 -9.71
C GLY A 214 -6.52 -0.24 -9.74
N PHE A 215 -5.77 0.33 -10.67
CA PHE A 215 -4.33 0.14 -10.79
C PHE A 215 -3.61 1.45 -10.55
N GLY A 216 -2.63 1.42 -9.67
CA GLY A 216 -1.68 2.49 -9.44
C GLY A 216 -0.47 2.36 -10.34
N ARG A 217 0.68 2.77 -9.83
CA ARG A 217 1.94 2.69 -10.56
C ARG A 217 2.51 1.28 -10.51
N PHE A 218 3.10 0.88 -11.61
CA PHE A 218 3.85 -0.35 -11.77
C PHE A 218 5.28 0.02 -12.21
N GLU A 219 6.02 0.61 -11.29
CA GLU A 219 7.35 1.16 -11.54
C GLU A 219 8.35 0.09 -11.94
N GLY A 220 9.01 0.25 -13.11
CA GLY A 220 9.98 -0.73 -13.61
C GLY A 220 9.38 -2.09 -13.97
N CYS A 221 8.07 -2.12 -14.28
CA CYS A 221 7.36 -3.34 -14.68
C CYS A 221 7.18 -3.45 -16.22
N GLU A 222 7.77 -2.53 -16.98
CA GLU A 222 7.69 -2.54 -18.43
C GLU A 222 8.46 -3.74 -19.03
N ALA A 223 8.03 -4.18 -20.20
CA ALA A 223 8.77 -5.18 -20.93
C ALA A 223 10.18 -4.65 -21.31
N PRO A 224 11.23 -5.47 -21.19
CA PRO A 224 12.52 -5.09 -21.74
C PRO A 224 12.38 -4.86 -23.25
N ASP A 225 13.07 -3.86 -23.77
CA ASP A 225 13.11 -3.54 -25.20
C ASP A 225 13.97 -4.60 -25.93
N ASP A 226 13.39 -5.78 -26.14
CA ASP A 226 14.01 -6.95 -26.77
C ASP A 226 13.16 -7.43 -27.94
N GLU A 227 13.48 -6.96 -29.14
CA GLU A 227 12.79 -7.35 -30.38
C GLU A 227 12.81 -8.88 -30.64
N GLN A 228 13.69 -9.63 -30.00
CA GLN A 228 13.82 -11.09 -30.15
C GLN A 228 12.89 -11.86 -29.21
N ARG A 229 12.28 -11.19 -28.24
CA ARG A 229 11.35 -11.79 -27.28
C ARG A 229 10.03 -11.06 -27.28
N PRO A 230 9.09 -11.41 -28.18
CA PRO A 230 7.78 -10.79 -28.21
C PRO A 230 7.10 -10.94 -26.85
N GLY A 231 6.52 -9.87 -26.33
CA GLY A 231 5.79 -9.82 -25.08
C GLY A 231 4.65 -8.83 -25.18
N PHE A 232 3.74 -8.90 -24.23
CA PHE A 232 2.70 -7.88 -24.08
C PHE A 232 3.26 -6.67 -23.34
N ALA A 233 2.80 -5.47 -23.70
CA ALA A 233 3.01 -4.30 -22.87
C ALA A 233 2.27 -4.47 -21.54
N LEU A 234 2.78 -3.85 -20.48
CA LEU A 234 2.17 -3.95 -19.15
C LEU A 234 0.69 -3.54 -19.15
N GLU A 235 0.35 -2.43 -19.80
CA GLU A 235 -1.05 -1.96 -19.87
C GLU A 235 -1.96 -2.96 -20.59
N GLU A 236 -1.47 -3.62 -21.62
CA GLU A 236 -2.22 -4.68 -22.31
C GLU A 236 -2.56 -5.83 -21.37
N VAL A 237 -1.59 -6.26 -20.54
CA VAL A 237 -1.79 -7.29 -19.52
C VAL A 237 -2.83 -6.85 -18.50
N LEU A 238 -2.69 -5.66 -17.92
CA LEU A 238 -3.60 -5.16 -16.90
C LEU A 238 -5.04 -5.05 -17.45
N ARG A 239 -5.22 -4.53 -18.67
CA ARG A 239 -6.52 -4.41 -19.31
C ARG A 239 -7.11 -5.77 -19.61
N GLU A 240 -6.37 -6.65 -20.27
CA GLU A 240 -6.86 -7.98 -20.68
C GLU A 240 -7.28 -8.83 -19.48
N ARG A 241 -6.60 -8.67 -18.32
CA ARG A 241 -6.95 -9.39 -17.10
C ARG A 241 -8.10 -8.77 -16.29
N SER A 242 -8.61 -7.58 -16.63
CA SER A 242 -9.55 -6.85 -15.78
C SER A 242 -10.82 -6.32 -16.45
N ILE A 243 -10.80 -5.94 -17.72
CA ILE A 243 -11.93 -5.23 -18.34
C ILE A 243 -13.17 -6.10 -18.57
N ASP A 244 -13.04 -7.41 -18.59
CA ASP A 244 -14.13 -8.39 -18.75
C ASP A 244 -14.80 -8.78 -17.41
N LEU A 245 -14.38 -8.22 -16.27
CA LEU A 245 -14.94 -8.54 -14.96
C LEU A 245 -16.34 -7.98 -14.72
N GLY A 246 -16.83 -7.08 -15.59
CA GLY A 246 -18.14 -6.46 -15.46
C GLY A 246 -18.28 -5.45 -14.32
N ILE A 247 -17.16 -4.95 -13.81
CA ILE A 247 -17.05 -3.94 -12.73
C ILE A 247 -16.31 -2.70 -13.24
N PRO A 248 -16.44 -1.53 -12.58
CA PRO A 248 -15.62 -0.36 -12.88
C PRO A 248 -14.13 -0.66 -12.70
N VAL A 249 -13.32 -0.31 -13.70
CA VAL A 249 -11.86 -0.43 -13.67
C VAL A 249 -11.22 0.92 -14.02
N VAL A 250 -10.23 1.32 -13.24
CA VAL A 250 -9.47 2.57 -13.42
C VAL A 250 -7.98 2.26 -13.42
N GLY A 251 -7.23 2.76 -14.40
CA GLY A 251 -5.78 2.71 -14.46
C GLY A 251 -5.12 4.02 -14.03
N ASP A 252 -3.81 4.02 -13.92
CA ASP A 252 -2.95 5.20 -13.70
C ASP A 252 -3.32 6.06 -12.48
N LEU A 253 -3.86 5.46 -11.43
CA LEU A 253 -4.09 6.19 -10.19
C LEU A 253 -2.75 6.57 -9.53
N PRO A 254 -2.62 7.80 -8.95
CA PRO A 254 -1.33 8.32 -8.48
C PRO A 254 -0.95 7.77 -7.09
N PHE A 255 -0.74 6.46 -6.99
CA PHE A 255 -0.27 5.78 -5.78
C PHE A 255 0.65 4.60 -6.15
N GLY A 256 1.43 4.12 -5.18
CA GLY A 256 2.37 3.02 -5.34
C GLY A 256 3.83 3.46 -5.42
N HIS A 257 4.69 2.59 -5.97
CA HIS A 257 6.11 2.90 -6.16
C HIS A 257 6.31 4.01 -7.20
N GLY A 258 7.41 4.75 -7.06
CA GLY A 258 7.61 6.02 -7.75
C GLY A 258 6.89 7.16 -7.02
N GLN A 259 6.80 8.30 -7.64
CA GLN A 259 6.12 9.49 -7.10
C GLN A 259 5.09 10.01 -8.10
N PRO A 260 3.94 10.46 -7.63
CA PRO A 260 3.46 10.56 -6.24
C PRO A 260 2.87 9.25 -5.71
N ASN A 261 2.89 9.08 -4.36
CA ASN A 261 2.21 8.00 -3.66
C ASN A 261 1.11 8.56 -2.75
N ALA A 262 -0.10 8.65 -3.27
CA ALA A 262 -1.24 9.18 -2.53
C ALA A 262 -1.58 8.34 -1.29
N ALA A 263 -1.76 8.96 -0.14
CA ALA A 263 -2.26 8.28 1.05
C ALA A 263 -3.71 7.83 0.89
N LEU A 264 -3.98 6.56 1.18
CA LEU A 264 -5.25 5.87 0.96
C LEU A 264 -5.66 5.11 2.23
N PRO A 265 -6.81 5.44 2.86
CA PRO A 265 -7.26 4.81 4.10
C PRO A 265 -8.01 3.49 3.79
N LEU A 266 -7.40 2.35 4.12
CA LEU A 266 -8.06 1.04 3.96
C LEU A 266 -9.28 0.94 4.88
N GLY A 267 -10.30 0.23 4.40
CA GLY A 267 -11.56 0.01 5.12
C GLY A 267 -12.55 1.18 5.06
N ARG A 268 -12.14 2.40 4.67
CA ARG A 268 -13.05 3.52 4.42
C ARG A 268 -13.86 3.26 3.16
N THR A 269 -15.13 3.64 3.18
CA THR A 269 -15.96 3.59 1.96
C THR A 269 -15.43 4.59 0.94
N VAL A 270 -15.26 4.11 -0.28
CA VAL A 270 -14.85 4.92 -1.43
C VAL A 270 -15.82 4.75 -2.58
N ARG A 271 -15.82 5.71 -3.49
CA ARG A 271 -16.50 5.66 -4.77
C ARG A 271 -15.46 5.65 -5.88
N LEU A 272 -15.47 4.60 -6.68
CA LEU A 272 -14.68 4.45 -7.90
C LEU A 272 -15.58 4.68 -9.10
N ASP A 273 -15.27 5.65 -9.92
CA ASP A 273 -15.98 5.95 -11.17
C ASP A 273 -15.12 5.54 -12.36
N GLY A 274 -15.50 4.42 -12.99
CA GLY A 274 -14.77 3.86 -14.13
C GLY A 274 -14.93 4.68 -15.42
N SER A 275 -15.93 5.58 -15.48
CA SER A 275 -16.13 6.45 -16.65
C SER A 275 -15.24 7.68 -16.62
N SER A 276 -15.16 8.35 -15.46
CA SER A 276 -14.30 9.53 -15.26
C SER A 276 -12.87 9.18 -14.86
N GLY A 277 -12.62 7.96 -14.39
CA GLY A 277 -11.32 7.55 -13.88
C GLY A 277 -11.01 8.07 -12.47
N SER A 278 -12.01 8.39 -11.66
CA SER A 278 -11.80 9.03 -10.36
C SER A 278 -12.07 8.10 -9.17
N LEU A 279 -11.32 8.32 -8.08
CA LEU A 279 -11.55 7.70 -6.77
C LEU A 279 -11.77 8.78 -5.72
N SER A 280 -12.89 8.71 -5.02
CA SER A 280 -13.25 9.59 -3.91
C SER A 280 -13.40 8.81 -2.61
N VAL A 281 -12.90 9.34 -1.49
CA VAL A 281 -13.18 8.84 -0.14
C VAL A 281 -14.47 9.49 0.35
N LEU A 282 -15.44 8.68 0.81
CA LEU A 282 -16.77 9.13 1.25
C LEU A 282 -16.83 9.39 2.77
#